data_36c7a8d7d43d1678f6c73dfbe96d4a17
#
_entry.id   36c7a8d7d43d1678f6c73dfbe96d4a17
#
_cell.length_a   1.000
_cell.length_b   1.000
_cell.length_c   1.000
_cell.angle_alpha   90.00
_cell.angle_beta   90.00
_cell.angle_gamma   90.00
#
_symmetry.space_group_name_H-M   'P 1'
#
loop_
_entity.id
_entity.type
_entity.pdbx_description
1 polymer ?
#
loop_
_entity_poly.entity_id
_entity_poly.type
_entity_poly.pdbx_seq_one_letter_code
_entity_poly.pdbx_strand_id
1 'polypeptide(L)'
;FSKNCRYLIDFHTNIQKIEKWLLLSKLYENWLNDKKDEKNFSKKIPKIIHHIWLGSPIPKRYKYFINTWKKKNPEWKFIFWDDNKLNDLEMVNKDLYLRLKNYGSKSDVARLEILYQMGGFYLDTDFECLKKIDEDLLLNDFIAGTIFNFFPELANGFMAAKPSSEFILKCLEDLKKIKGHKFLGNEIIENTGPLFLTNSFFK
;
A
#
# COMPACT_ATOMS: atom_id res chain seq x y z
N PHE A 1 -22.38 11.72 6.68
CA PHE A 1 -22.90 10.70 5.74
C PHE A 1 -24.03 11.32 4.92
N SER A 2 -23.81 11.52 3.62
CA SER A 2 -24.76 12.13 2.71
C SER A 2 -25.93 11.18 2.44
N LYS A 3 -27.16 11.71 2.50
CA LYS A 3 -28.44 11.00 2.25
C LYS A 3 -28.61 10.45 0.82
N ASN A 4 -27.59 10.56 -0.06
CA ASN A 4 -27.69 10.23 -1.49
C ASN A 4 -27.10 8.85 -1.89
N CYS A 5 -26.69 8.01 -0.94
CA CYS A 5 -26.24 6.63 -1.20
C CYS A 5 -27.38 5.60 -1.23
N ARG A 6 -28.56 5.94 -1.75
CA ARG A 6 -29.75 5.09 -1.70
C ARG A 6 -30.01 4.20 -2.92
N TYR A 7 -29.13 4.13 -3.89
CA TYR A 7 -29.37 3.37 -5.11
C TYR A 7 -28.35 2.25 -5.32
N LEU A 8 -28.89 1.05 -5.48
CA LEU A 8 -28.27 -0.22 -5.86
C LEU A 8 -27.55 -0.97 -4.73
N ILE A 9 -28.38 -1.52 -3.84
CA ILE A 9 -27.92 -2.45 -2.84
C ILE A 9 -28.58 -3.82 -3.10
N ASP A 10 -27.83 -4.72 -3.71
CA ASP A 10 -28.19 -6.13 -3.76
C ASP A 10 -27.98 -6.73 -2.36
N PHE A 11 -29.03 -7.20 -1.72
CA PHE A 11 -29.12 -7.43 -0.28
C PHE A 11 -28.13 -8.48 0.25
N HIS A 12 -27.78 -9.49 -0.53
CA HIS A 12 -26.91 -10.58 -0.07
C HIS A 12 -25.39 -10.27 -0.12
N THR A 13 -24.94 -9.50 -1.08
CA THR A 13 -23.54 -9.02 -1.14
C THR A 13 -23.25 -7.89 -0.14
N ASN A 14 -24.24 -7.36 0.51
CA ASN A 14 -24.17 -6.17 1.34
C ASN A 14 -23.73 -6.40 2.79
N ILE A 15 -24.11 -7.52 3.41
CA ILE A 15 -23.81 -7.75 4.83
C ILE A 15 -22.30 -7.79 5.04
N GLN A 16 -21.58 -8.59 4.25
CA GLN A 16 -20.11 -8.65 4.33
C GLN A 16 -19.42 -7.30 4.04
N LYS A 17 -20.01 -6.48 3.16
CA LYS A 17 -19.52 -5.13 2.87
C LYS A 17 -19.73 -4.19 4.04
N ILE A 18 -20.90 -4.24 4.66
CA ILE A 18 -21.23 -3.42 5.84
C ILE A 18 -20.32 -3.81 7.00
N GLU A 19 -20.08 -5.09 7.23
CA GLU A 19 -19.17 -5.58 8.27
C GLU A 19 -17.74 -5.07 8.08
N LYS A 20 -17.21 -5.10 6.84
CA LYS A 20 -15.90 -4.54 6.52
C LYS A 20 -15.84 -3.03 6.77
N TRP A 21 -16.87 -2.28 6.40
CA TRP A 21 -16.97 -0.85 6.68
C TRP A 21 -17.02 -0.55 8.18
N LEU A 22 -17.83 -1.31 8.93
CA LEU A 22 -17.91 -1.16 10.38
C LEU A 22 -16.57 -1.46 11.06
N LEU A 23 -15.87 -2.49 10.61
CA LEU A 23 -14.53 -2.80 11.13
C LEU A 23 -13.54 -1.67 10.84
N LEU A 24 -13.47 -1.18 9.60
CA LEU A 24 -12.56 -0.07 9.25
C LEU A 24 -12.91 1.21 10.01
N SER A 25 -14.20 1.53 10.17
CA SER A 25 -14.64 2.69 10.96
C SER A 25 -14.20 2.56 12.41
N LYS A 26 -14.38 1.39 13.02
CA LYS A 26 -13.96 1.11 14.39
C LYS A 26 -12.45 1.20 14.57
N LEU A 27 -11.67 0.66 13.62
CA LEU A 27 -10.20 0.76 13.64
C LEU A 27 -9.76 2.23 13.54
N TYR A 28 -10.41 3.02 12.69
CA TYR A 28 -10.14 4.44 12.56
C TYR A 28 -10.50 5.24 13.83
N GLU A 29 -11.64 4.94 14.44
CA GLU A 29 -12.06 5.56 15.71
C GLU A 29 -11.10 5.20 16.84
N ASN A 30 -10.68 3.94 16.95
CA ASN A 30 -9.66 3.52 17.92
C ASN A 30 -8.37 4.30 17.71
N TRP A 31 -7.87 4.35 16.48
CA TRP A 31 -6.66 5.12 16.16
C TRP A 31 -6.77 6.61 16.53
N LEU A 32 -7.94 7.25 16.30
CA LEU A 32 -8.18 8.64 16.72
C LEU A 32 -8.19 8.79 18.25
N ASN A 33 -8.67 7.79 18.98
CA ASN A 33 -8.71 7.82 20.44
C ASN A 33 -7.32 7.56 21.05
N ASP A 34 -6.57 6.59 20.49
CA ASP A 34 -5.20 6.28 20.92
C ASP A 34 -4.25 7.47 20.76
N LYS A 35 -4.50 8.35 19.77
CA LYS A 35 -3.75 9.61 19.62
C LYS A 35 -3.81 10.55 20.82
N LYS A 36 -4.83 10.44 21.67
CA LYS A 36 -4.98 11.31 22.83
C LYS A 36 -4.04 10.99 23.98
N ASP A 37 -3.48 9.75 24.00
CA ASP A 37 -2.64 9.23 25.08
C ASP A 37 -1.13 9.17 24.76
N GLU A 38 -0.68 9.82 23.69
CA GLU A 38 0.61 9.63 22.98
C GLU A 38 1.89 10.10 23.70
N LYS A 39 1.97 10.12 25.00
CA LYS A 39 3.21 10.60 25.65
C LYS A 39 4.42 9.64 25.61
N ASN A 40 4.26 8.36 25.16
CA ASN A 40 5.32 7.33 25.31
C ASN A 40 5.52 6.36 24.11
N PHE A 41 5.06 6.65 22.90
CA PHE A 41 5.25 5.73 21.78
C PHE A 41 6.54 6.00 21.00
N SER A 42 7.34 4.95 20.77
CA SER A 42 8.49 5.02 19.86
C SER A 42 8.03 4.93 18.40
N LYS A 43 8.67 5.71 17.53
CA LYS A 43 8.43 5.65 16.07
C LYS A 43 8.82 4.27 15.56
N LYS A 44 7.87 3.60 14.88
CA LYS A 44 8.04 2.25 14.34
C LYS A 44 8.35 2.28 12.85
N ILE A 45 7.71 3.19 12.10
CA ILE A 45 7.91 3.35 10.66
C ILE A 45 9.09 4.28 10.41
N PRO A 46 10.15 3.84 9.70
CA PRO A 46 11.29 4.70 9.40
C PRO A 46 10.95 5.80 8.39
N LYS A 47 11.64 6.92 8.47
CA LYS A 47 11.50 8.05 7.53
C LYS A 47 12.16 7.75 6.18
N ILE A 48 11.60 6.77 5.46
CA ILE A 48 12.04 6.35 4.13
C ILE A 48 10.84 6.39 3.21
N ILE A 49 11.00 6.97 2.02
CA ILE A 49 10.01 6.93 0.95
C ILE A 49 10.56 6.14 -0.22
N HIS A 50 9.79 5.16 -0.67
CA HIS A 50 10.08 4.29 -1.80
C HIS A 50 9.17 4.60 -2.97
N HIS A 51 9.75 4.71 -4.17
CA HIS A 51 9.04 4.78 -5.44
C HIS A 51 9.56 3.71 -6.38
N ILE A 52 8.70 3.08 -7.15
CA ILE A 52 9.05 2.08 -8.15
C ILE A 52 8.68 2.60 -9.55
N TRP A 53 9.58 2.42 -10.52
CA TRP A 53 9.29 2.64 -11.93
C TRP A 53 10.07 1.63 -12.77
N LEU A 54 9.37 0.85 -13.61
CA LEU A 54 9.92 -0.30 -14.34
C LEU A 54 9.77 -0.13 -15.85
N GLY A 55 10.66 -0.78 -16.60
CA GLY A 55 10.57 -1.00 -18.04
C GLY A 55 10.94 0.19 -18.92
N SER A 56 11.19 1.35 -18.35
CA SER A 56 11.56 2.55 -19.12
C SER A 56 12.13 3.64 -18.23
N PRO A 57 12.81 4.66 -18.80
CA PRO A 57 13.13 5.87 -18.05
C PRO A 57 11.86 6.57 -17.54
N ILE A 58 11.87 7.01 -16.29
CA ILE A 58 10.70 7.68 -15.70
C ILE A 58 10.38 9.01 -16.42
N PRO A 59 9.13 9.21 -16.88
CA PRO A 59 8.72 10.45 -17.56
C PRO A 59 8.80 11.70 -16.68
N LYS A 60 9.01 12.87 -17.28
CA LYS A 60 9.17 14.16 -16.55
C LYS A 60 8.00 14.46 -15.62
N ARG A 61 6.76 14.12 -16.01
CA ARG A 61 5.56 14.31 -15.18
C ARG A 61 5.67 13.61 -13.83
N TYR A 62 6.11 12.36 -13.80
CA TYR A 62 6.23 11.59 -12.57
C TYR A 62 7.43 12.05 -11.71
N LYS A 63 8.53 12.49 -12.36
CA LYS A 63 9.63 13.16 -11.64
C LYS A 63 9.15 14.41 -10.90
N TYR A 64 8.21 15.16 -11.48
CA TYR A 64 7.60 16.31 -10.81
C TYR A 64 6.92 15.86 -9.50
N PHE A 65 6.04 14.85 -9.54
CA PHE A 65 5.34 14.39 -8.35
C PHE A 65 6.31 13.88 -7.26
N ILE A 66 7.31 13.08 -7.62
CA ILE A 66 8.35 12.63 -6.68
C ILE A 66 9.07 13.83 -6.03
N ASN A 67 9.36 14.88 -6.79
CA ASN A 67 10.01 16.06 -6.26
C ASN A 67 9.13 16.85 -5.28
N THR A 68 7.80 16.80 -5.40
CA THR A 68 6.90 17.40 -4.40
C THR A 68 7.07 16.74 -3.03
N TRP A 69 7.27 15.41 -2.98
CA TRP A 69 7.55 14.67 -1.75
C TRP A 69 8.89 15.06 -1.13
N LYS A 70 9.95 15.14 -1.95
CA LYS A 70 11.28 15.57 -1.51
C LYS A 70 11.26 16.99 -0.94
N LYS A 71 10.55 17.90 -1.60
CA LYS A 71 10.43 19.29 -1.16
C LYS A 71 9.70 19.44 0.17
N LYS A 72 8.66 18.64 0.40
CA LYS A 72 7.84 18.72 1.63
C LYS A 72 8.43 17.94 2.80
N ASN A 73 9.26 16.92 2.53
CA ASN A 73 9.85 16.04 3.54
C ASN A 73 11.39 15.94 3.34
N PRO A 74 12.15 17.05 3.42
CA PRO A 74 13.57 17.07 3.05
C PRO A 74 14.45 16.21 3.97
N GLU A 75 14.00 15.93 5.18
CA GLU A 75 14.72 15.10 6.16
C GLU A 75 14.50 13.58 5.96
N TRP A 76 13.71 13.19 4.96
CA TRP A 76 13.44 11.79 4.67
C TRP A 76 14.44 11.22 3.67
N LYS A 77 14.74 9.93 3.79
CA LYS A 77 15.50 9.17 2.79
C LYS A 77 14.56 8.80 1.64
N PHE A 78 14.97 9.07 0.40
CA PHE A 78 14.21 8.69 -0.80
C PHE A 78 14.95 7.58 -1.54
N ILE A 79 14.28 6.48 -1.80
CA ILE A 79 14.81 5.36 -2.56
C ILE A 79 13.94 5.16 -3.81
N PHE A 80 14.58 5.31 -4.95
CA PHE A 80 13.95 5.03 -6.24
C PHE A 80 14.39 3.65 -6.72
N TRP A 81 13.43 2.80 -7.02
CA TRP A 81 13.61 1.43 -7.46
C TRP A 81 13.32 1.31 -8.96
N ASP A 82 14.30 0.86 -9.70
CA ASP A 82 14.25 0.51 -11.11
C ASP A 82 14.44 -1.00 -11.29
N ASP A 83 14.43 -1.45 -12.56
CA ASP A 83 14.59 -2.85 -12.89
C ASP A 83 15.90 -3.45 -12.32
N ASN A 84 17.01 -2.71 -12.37
CA ASN A 84 18.30 -3.20 -11.88
C ASN A 84 18.25 -3.43 -10.36
N LYS A 85 17.85 -2.44 -9.60
CA LYS A 85 17.76 -2.55 -8.14
C LYS A 85 16.79 -3.63 -7.68
N LEU A 86 15.66 -3.81 -8.38
CA LEU A 86 14.72 -4.87 -8.02
C LEU A 86 15.21 -6.25 -8.46
N ASN A 87 16.03 -6.33 -9.50
CA ASN A 87 16.68 -7.59 -9.87
C ASN A 87 17.71 -8.02 -8.81
N ASP A 88 18.39 -7.09 -8.18
CA ASP A 88 19.38 -7.35 -7.12
C ASP A 88 18.72 -7.56 -5.74
N LEU A 89 17.48 -7.14 -5.56
CA LEU A 89 16.76 -7.30 -4.30
C LEU A 89 16.46 -8.78 -4.03
N GLU A 90 16.88 -9.28 -2.90
CA GLU A 90 16.45 -10.59 -2.40
C GLU A 90 14.97 -10.49 -1.99
N MET A 91 14.13 -11.33 -2.58
CA MET A 91 12.69 -11.34 -2.36
C MET A 91 12.21 -12.73 -1.93
N VAL A 92 11.27 -12.76 -0.99
CA VAL A 92 10.56 -13.99 -0.60
C VAL A 92 9.79 -14.59 -1.79
N ASN A 93 9.22 -13.72 -2.64
CA ASN A 93 8.45 -14.09 -3.82
C ASN A 93 9.19 -13.81 -5.14
N LYS A 94 10.52 -14.02 -5.16
CA LYS A 94 11.35 -13.74 -6.35
C LYS A 94 10.86 -14.47 -7.59
N ASP A 95 10.49 -15.74 -7.45
CA ASP A 95 10.00 -16.56 -8.57
C ASP A 95 8.69 -16.00 -9.14
N LEU A 96 7.77 -15.55 -8.29
CA LEU A 96 6.56 -14.88 -8.74
C LEU A 96 6.90 -13.58 -9.47
N TYR A 97 7.73 -12.73 -8.87
CA TYR A 97 8.16 -11.46 -9.45
C TYR A 97 8.76 -11.65 -10.87
N LEU A 98 9.63 -12.65 -11.05
CA LEU A 98 10.26 -12.94 -12.35
C LEU A 98 9.27 -13.47 -13.38
N ARG A 99 8.28 -14.28 -12.96
CA ARG A 99 7.25 -14.83 -13.86
C ARG A 99 6.24 -13.79 -14.34
N LEU A 100 5.94 -12.77 -13.53
CA LEU A 100 5.00 -11.72 -13.88
C LEU A 100 5.48 -10.95 -15.13
N LYS A 101 4.55 -10.68 -16.06
CA LYS A 101 4.83 -9.96 -17.32
C LYS A 101 4.40 -8.50 -17.28
N ASN A 102 3.45 -8.16 -16.41
CA ASN A 102 2.94 -6.82 -16.26
C ASN A 102 3.75 -6.04 -15.20
N TYR A 103 4.19 -4.83 -15.53
CA TYR A 103 4.98 -3.98 -14.62
C TYR A 103 4.17 -3.53 -13.38
N GLY A 104 2.85 -3.35 -13.50
CA GLY A 104 1.97 -3.08 -12.37
C GLY A 104 2.01 -4.21 -11.35
N SER A 105 1.77 -5.47 -11.80
CA SER A 105 1.84 -6.66 -10.93
C SER A 105 3.24 -6.86 -10.33
N LYS A 106 4.31 -6.61 -11.10
CA LYS A 106 5.68 -6.64 -10.57
C LYS A 106 5.87 -5.59 -9.46
N SER A 107 5.38 -4.38 -9.69
CA SER A 107 5.42 -3.29 -8.70
C SER A 107 4.62 -3.65 -7.45
N ASP A 108 3.46 -4.30 -7.60
CA ASP A 108 2.62 -4.74 -6.49
C ASP A 108 3.34 -5.75 -5.57
N VAL A 109 4.06 -6.71 -6.16
CA VAL A 109 4.88 -7.66 -5.39
C VAL A 109 6.05 -6.94 -4.74
N ALA A 110 6.80 -6.16 -5.53
CA ALA A 110 8.02 -5.51 -5.06
C ALA A 110 7.78 -4.52 -3.91
N ARG A 111 6.67 -3.76 -3.90
CA ARG A 111 6.36 -2.83 -2.81
C ARG A 111 6.18 -3.53 -1.46
N LEU A 112 5.60 -4.72 -1.45
CA LEU A 112 5.45 -5.52 -0.24
C LEU A 112 6.79 -6.07 0.24
N GLU A 113 7.64 -6.57 -0.66
CA GLU A 113 8.99 -7.04 -0.34
C GLU A 113 9.85 -5.92 0.25
N ILE A 114 9.82 -4.73 -0.36
CA ILE A 114 10.56 -3.54 0.10
C ILE A 114 10.08 -3.12 1.50
N LEU A 115 8.76 -3.00 1.70
CA LEU A 115 8.19 -2.60 2.99
C LEU A 115 8.46 -3.63 4.08
N TYR A 116 8.46 -4.92 3.76
CA TYR A 116 8.81 -5.95 4.73
C TYR A 116 10.25 -5.84 5.21
N GLN A 117 11.19 -5.62 4.28
CA GLN A 117 12.63 -5.58 4.58
C GLN A 117 13.05 -4.27 5.23
N MET A 118 12.58 -3.15 4.70
CA MET A 118 13.08 -1.82 5.05
C MET A 118 12.10 -0.98 5.85
N GLY A 119 10.81 -1.33 5.83
CA GLY A 119 9.77 -0.43 6.30
C GLY A 119 9.71 0.86 5.51
N GLY A 120 9.06 1.90 6.06
CA GLY A 120 8.92 3.20 5.43
C GLY A 120 7.60 3.35 4.68
N PHE A 121 7.53 4.31 3.81
CA PHE A 121 6.38 4.63 2.96
C PHE A 121 6.64 4.17 1.53
N TYR A 122 5.73 3.43 0.95
CA TYR A 122 5.62 3.21 -0.48
C TYR A 122 4.57 4.14 -1.06
N LEU A 123 4.92 4.84 -2.13
CA LEU A 123 4.04 5.76 -2.82
C LEU A 123 4.15 5.53 -4.33
N ASP A 124 3.01 5.36 -5.01
CA ASP A 124 2.98 5.37 -6.47
C ASP A 124 3.53 6.70 -7.00
N THR A 125 4.13 6.67 -8.17
CA THR A 125 4.86 7.82 -8.73
C THR A 125 3.95 8.95 -9.22
N ASP A 126 2.64 8.73 -9.30
CA ASP A 126 1.61 9.69 -9.70
C ASP A 126 0.93 10.41 -8.52
N PHE A 127 1.41 10.18 -7.28
CA PHE A 127 0.93 10.88 -6.10
C PHE A 127 1.66 12.20 -5.89
N GLU A 128 0.92 13.31 -5.82
CA GLU A 128 1.45 14.62 -5.44
C GLU A 128 1.42 14.81 -3.92
N CYS A 129 2.50 15.34 -3.36
CA CYS A 129 2.58 15.69 -1.95
C CYS A 129 2.02 17.08 -1.69
N LEU A 130 0.85 17.19 -1.08
CA LEU A 130 0.22 18.46 -0.77
C LEU A 130 0.71 19.04 0.56
N LYS A 131 1.03 18.20 1.55
CA LYS A 131 1.55 18.60 2.86
C LYS A 131 2.62 17.63 3.36
N LYS A 132 3.41 18.05 4.35
CA LYS A 132 4.36 17.20 5.07
C LYS A 132 3.65 15.99 5.68
N ILE A 133 4.32 14.85 5.73
CA ILE A 133 3.83 13.65 6.43
C ILE A 133 3.76 13.94 7.93
N ASP A 134 2.62 13.68 8.53
CA ASP A 134 2.43 13.83 9.97
C ASP A 134 3.23 12.76 10.72
N GLU A 135 4.00 13.17 11.73
CA GLU A 135 4.89 12.25 12.46
C GLU A 135 4.14 11.18 13.27
N ASP A 136 2.90 11.45 13.64
CA ASP A 136 2.03 10.48 14.31
C ASP A 136 1.79 9.22 13.47
N LEU A 137 1.86 9.34 12.14
CA LEU A 137 1.77 8.17 11.26
C LEU A 137 2.92 7.18 11.49
N LEU A 138 4.07 7.65 11.97
CA LEU A 138 5.25 6.79 12.22
C LEU A 138 5.08 5.87 13.43
N LEU A 139 4.08 6.10 14.27
CA LEU A 139 3.79 5.31 15.47
C LEU A 139 3.06 3.99 15.15
N ASN A 140 2.56 3.84 13.94
CA ASN A 140 1.75 2.68 13.53
C ASN A 140 2.62 1.51 13.04
N ASP A 141 2.07 0.30 13.07
CA ASP A 141 2.71 -0.88 12.50
C ASP A 141 2.52 -0.97 10.99
N PHE A 142 1.33 -0.55 10.52
CA PHE A 142 0.94 -0.53 9.12
C PHE A 142 -0.07 0.60 8.86
N ILE A 143 0.03 1.21 7.70
CA ILE A 143 -0.90 2.22 7.19
C ILE A 143 -1.18 1.91 5.72
N ALA A 144 -2.43 2.07 5.31
CA ALA A 144 -2.81 2.14 3.91
C ALA A 144 -3.86 3.24 3.71
N GLY A 145 -3.88 3.84 2.54
CA GLY A 145 -5.00 4.65 2.11
C GLY A 145 -6.26 3.78 1.91
N THR A 146 -7.42 4.41 1.84
CA THR A 146 -8.68 3.74 1.50
C THR A 146 -9.22 4.28 0.19
N ILE A 147 -9.67 3.40 -0.68
CA ILE A 147 -10.37 3.75 -1.92
C ILE A 147 -11.86 3.61 -1.64
N PHE A 148 -12.59 4.71 -1.86
CA PHE A 148 -14.05 4.73 -1.68
C PHE A 148 -14.74 4.45 -3.02
N ASN A 149 -14.68 3.19 -3.46
CA ASN A 149 -15.54 2.69 -4.50
C ASN A 149 -16.81 2.07 -3.87
N PHE A 150 -17.49 1.19 -4.58
CA PHE A 150 -18.63 0.42 -4.03
C PHE A 150 -18.28 -0.46 -2.82
N PHE A 151 -16.98 -0.61 -2.54
CA PHE A 151 -16.42 -1.39 -1.42
C PHE A 151 -15.33 -0.61 -0.71
N PRO A 152 -15.10 -0.87 0.59
CA PRO A 152 -13.89 -0.40 1.24
C PRO A 152 -12.70 -1.20 0.72
N GLU A 153 -11.87 -0.60 -0.10
CA GLU A 153 -10.62 -1.17 -0.58
C GLU A 153 -9.43 -0.45 0.01
N LEU A 154 -8.41 -1.20 0.39
CA LEU A 154 -7.14 -0.63 0.79
C LEU A 154 -6.34 -0.24 -0.45
N ALA A 155 -5.88 1.01 -0.49
CA ALA A 155 -5.06 1.52 -1.59
C ALA A 155 -3.62 1.02 -1.44
N ASN A 156 -3.19 0.09 -2.31
CA ASN A 156 -1.80 -0.37 -2.32
C ASN A 156 -0.81 0.62 -2.96
N GLY A 157 -1.30 1.71 -3.55
CA GLY A 157 -0.48 2.82 -4.07
C GLY A 157 0.01 3.80 -3.00
N PHE A 158 -0.57 3.74 -1.79
CA PHE A 158 -0.15 4.51 -0.62
C PHE A 158 -0.16 3.60 0.60
N MET A 159 1.01 3.12 0.99
CA MET A 159 1.18 2.25 2.15
C MET A 159 2.40 2.65 2.96
N ALA A 160 2.35 2.38 4.26
CA ALA A 160 3.53 2.46 5.10
C ALA A 160 3.55 1.30 6.11
N ALA A 161 4.74 0.85 6.48
CA ALA A 161 4.89 -0.23 7.45
C ALA A 161 6.20 -0.09 8.23
N LYS A 162 6.23 -0.63 9.45
CA LYS A 162 7.47 -0.93 10.14
C LYS A 162 8.21 -2.07 9.42
N PRO A 163 9.54 -2.17 9.53
CA PRO A 163 10.26 -3.36 9.06
C PRO A 163 9.70 -4.62 9.72
N SER A 164 9.69 -5.72 9.00
CA SER A 164 9.17 -7.02 9.47
C SER A 164 7.72 -6.96 9.98
N SER A 165 6.88 -6.13 9.36
CA SER A 165 5.45 -6.02 9.69
C SER A 165 4.76 -7.37 9.50
N GLU A 166 4.04 -7.84 10.53
CA GLU A 166 3.30 -9.11 10.49
C GLU A 166 2.23 -9.13 9.39
N PHE A 167 1.55 -7.99 9.17
CA PHE A 167 0.57 -7.89 8.09
C PHE A 167 1.23 -7.99 6.72
N ILE A 168 2.38 -7.32 6.50
CA ILE A 168 3.12 -7.44 5.23
C ILE A 168 3.63 -8.87 5.04
N LEU A 169 4.12 -9.53 6.10
CA LEU A 169 4.52 -10.94 6.03
C LEU A 169 3.36 -11.83 5.59
N LYS A 170 2.18 -11.66 6.18
CA LYS A 170 0.97 -12.37 5.77
C LYS A 170 0.64 -12.16 4.29
N CYS A 171 0.75 -10.93 3.78
CA CYS A 171 0.58 -10.64 2.36
C CYS A 171 1.61 -11.39 1.50
N LEU A 172 2.89 -11.42 1.91
CA LEU A 172 3.93 -12.17 1.20
C LEU A 172 3.66 -13.68 1.19
N GLU A 173 3.13 -14.24 2.26
CA GLU A 173 2.72 -15.65 2.33
C GLU A 173 1.51 -15.94 1.44
N ASP A 174 0.54 -15.03 1.37
CA ASP A 174 -0.61 -15.16 0.47
C ASP A 174 -0.18 -15.07 -1.00
N LEU A 175 0.81 -14.24 -1.35
CA LEU A 175 1.40 -14.17 -2.69
C LEU A 175 2.01 -15.51 -3.14
N LYS A 176 2.59 -16.31 -2.24
CA LYS A 176 3.13 -17.65 -2.57
C LYS A 176 2.08 -18.60 -3.15
N LYS A 177 0.81 -18.38 -2.83
CA LYS A 177 -0.31 -19.23 -3.29
C LYS A 177 -0.73 -18.91 -4.72
N ILE A 178 -0.25 -17.79 -5.29
CA ILE A 178 -0.60 -17.35 -6.64
C ILE A 178 0.13 -18.17 -7.68
N LYS A 179 -0.62 -18.91 -8.50
CA LYS A 179 -0.08 -19.77 -9.57
C LYS A 179 -0.02 -19.08 -10.94
N GLY A 180 -0.81 -18.03 -11.16
CA GLY A 180 -0.87 -17.28 -12.41
C GLY A 180 0.36 -16.39 -12.63
N HIS A 181 0.51 -15.90 -13.85
CA HIS A 181 1.63 -15.02 -14.23
C HIS A 181 1.28 -14.00 -15.33
N LYS A 182 0.15 -14.16 -16.00
CA LYS A 182 -0.31 -13.27 -17.07
C LYS A 182 -1.63 -12.61 -16.66
N PHE A 183 -1.54 -11.73 -15.67
CA PHE A 183 -2.72 -10.99 -15.23
C PHE A 183 -2.98 -9.79 -16.16
N LEU A 184 -4.25 -9.58 -16.52
CA LEU A 184 -4.72 -8.49 -17.34
C LEU A 184 -5.94 -7.82 -16.68
N GLY A 185 -6.02 -6.50 -16.79
CA GLY A 185 -7.17 -5.75 -16.28
C GLY A 185 -7.45 -6.03 -14.81
N ASN A 186 -8.68 -6.44 -14.48
CA ASN A 186 -9.13 -6.71 -13.11
C ASN A 186 -8.36 -7.83 -12.41
N GLU A 187 -7.80 -8.80 -13.15
CA GLU A 187 -7.00 -9.87 -12.53
C GLU A 187 -5.76 -9.33 -11.80
N ILE A 188 -5.19 -8.21 -12.25
CA ILE A 188 -4.09 -7.56 -11.53
C ILE A 188 -4.59 -7.08 -10.17
N ILE A 189 -5.75 -6.41 -10.13
CA ILE A 189 -6.35 -5.87 -8.92
C ILE A 189 -6.62 -6.98 -7.90
N GLU A 190 -7.12 -8.12 -8.38
CA GLU A 190 -7.52 -9.27 -7.55
C GLU A 190 -6.34 -10.10 -7.04
N ASN A 191 -5.27 -10.24 -7.83
CA ASN A 191 -4.18 -11.17 -7.52
C ASN A 191 -2.97 -10.50 -6.86
N THR A 192 -2.69 -9.23 -7.14
CA THR A 192 -1.52 -8.53 -6.59
C THR A 192 -1.83 -7.11 -6.11
N GLY A 193 -2.92 -6.51 -6.60
CA GLY A 193 -3.28 -5.12 -6.41
C GLY A 193 -4.13 -4.83 -5.16
N PRO A 194 -4.94 -3.76 -5.20
CA PRO A 194 -5.71 -3.27 -4.05
C PRO A 194 -6.66 -4.31 -3.47
N LEU A 195 -7.34 -5.10 -4.30
CA LEU A 195 -8.29 -6.10 -3.81
C LEU A 195 -7.57 -7.28 -3.15
N PHE A 196 -6.39 -7.69 -3.66
CA PHE A 196 -5.53 -8.66 -2.98
C PHE A 196 -5.16 -8.16 -1.58
N LEU A 197 -4.65 -6.92 -1.46
CA LEU A 197 -4.29 -6.32 -0.18
C LEU A 197 -5.48 -6.29 0.78
N THR A 198 -6.64 -5.87 0.28
CA THR A 198 -7.89 -5.81 1.03
C THR A 198 -8.31 -7.18 1.53
N ASN A 199 -8.30 -8.19 0.66
CA ASN A 199 -8.67 -9.56 1.04
C ASN A 199 -7.69 -10.17 2.06
N SER A 200 -6.39 -9.87 1.95
CA SER A 200 -5.41 -10.31 2.95
C SER A 200 -5.61 -9.64 4.30
N PHE A 201 -6.11 -8.40 4.33
CA PHE A 201 -6.40 -7.68 5.57
C PHE A 201 -7.62 -8.24 6.32
N PHE A 202 -8.66 -8.65 5.60
CA PHE A 202 -9.91 -9.15 6.19
C PHE A 202 -9.95 -10.67 6.43
N LYS A 203 -8.90 -11.41 6.14
CA LYS A 203 -8.72 -12.83 6.51
C LYS A 203 -8.18 -12.96 7.94
#